data_e31fa76dd87c6d9ac00427724e9372cb
#
_entry.id   e31fa76dd87c6d9ac00427724e9372cb
#
_cell.length_a   1.000
_cell.length_b   1.000
_cell.length_c   1.000
_cell.angle_alpha   90.00
_cell.angle_beta   90.00
_cell.angle_gamma   90.00
#
_symmetry.space_group_name_H-M   'P 1'
#
loop_
_entity.id
_entity.type
_entity.pdbx_description
1 polymer ?
#
loop_
_entity_poly.entity_id
_entity_poly.type
_entity_poly.pdbx_seq_one_letter_code
_entity_poly.pdbx_strand_id
1 'polypeptide(L)'
;MALVINDRVKEISTTTGTGTIALGGIVAGEGFITFATGIGNSNTTYYAIHNQGTAEWEVGVGTLDGTSANLARTTVLDNSDGNTSPITLSAGTKDVFCTLPASKAIYLDASTPPVPIGAASAGFALAMAVAL
;
A
#
# COMPACT_ATOMS: atom_id res chain seq x y z
N MET A 1 16.53 0.20 4.73
CA MET A 1 15.16 0.42 4.25
C MET A 1 14.67 -0.85 3.60
N ALA A 2 13.63 -1.48 4.12
CA ALA A 2 13.03 -2.69 3.59
C ALA A 2 11.60 -2.40 3.12
N LEU A 3 11.11 -3.17 2.14
CA LEU A 3 9.69 -3.23 1.82
C LEU A 3 9.04 -4.25 2.76
N VAL A 4 8.14 -3.79 3.61
CA VAL A 4 7.48 -4.60 4.63
C VAL A 4 5.97 -4.52 4.42
N ILE A 5 5.29 -5.64 4.48
CA ILE A 5 3.82 -5.72 4.56
C ILE A 5 3.45 -6.52 5.79
N ASN A 6 2.38 -6.12 6.46
CA ASN A 6 1.91 -6.82 7.66
C ASN A 6 0.39 -6.68 7.77
N ASP A 7 -0.21 -7.57 8.56
CA ASP A 7 -1.65 -7.60 8.77
C ASP A 7 -2.10 -6.53 9.77
N ARG A 8 -3.32 -6.03 9.58
CA ARG A 8 -4.00 -5.14 10.52
C ARG A 8 -3.29 -3.81 10.79
N VAL A 9 -2.45 -3.33 9.86
CA VAL A 9 -1.80 -2.02 9.96
C VAL A 9 -2.72 -0.97 9.37
N LYS A 10 -3.24 -0.08 10.21
CA LYS A 10 -4.12 1.04 9.82
C LYS A 10 -4.02 2.16 10.82
N GLU A 11 -3.89 3.38 10.32
CA GLU A 11 -4.02 4.60 11.10
C GLU A 11 -4.95 5.58 10.39
N ILE A 12 -5.47 6.56 11.10
CA ILE A 12 -6.23 7.65 10.50
C ILE A 12 -5.32 8.82 10.16
N SER A 13 -5.78 9.69 9.28
CA SER A 13 -5.11 10.95 8.94
C SER A 13 -6.12 12.04 8.61
N THR A 14 -5.79 13.28 8.88
CA THR A 14 -6.55 14.47 8.44
C THR A 14 -5.78 15.32 7.42
N THR A 15 -4.65 14.81 6.93
CA THR A 15 -3.81 15.50 5.94
C THR A 15 -4.60 15.81 4.68
N THR A 16 -4.42 17.02 4.14
CA THR A 16 -4.99 17.49 2.88
C THR A 16 -3.90 17.73 1.83
N GLY A 17 -4.29 17.85 0.57
CA GLY A 17 -3.35 18.14 -0.53
C GLY A 17 -2.60 16.92 -1.04
N THR A 18 -1.48 17.15 -1.71
CA THR A 18 -0.69 16.14 -2.42
C THR A 18 0.57 15.67 -1.66
N GLY A 19 0.81 16.22 -0.47
CA GLY A 19 2.04 16.01 0.29
C GLY A 19 2.09 14.69 1.05
N THR A 20 3.10 14.61 1.93
CA THR A 20 3.29 13.52 2.88
C THR A 20 2.12 13.42 3.84
N ILE A 21 1.70 12.21 4.16
CA ILE A 21 0.59 11.91 5.06
C ILE A 21 1.09 11.89 6.50
N ALA A 22 0.53 12.76 7.35
CA ALA A 22 0.73 12.68 8.79
C ALA A 22 -0.18 11.58 9.36
N LEU A 23 0.41 10.59 10.02
CA LEU A 23 -0.31 9.47 10.63
C LEU A 23 -0.82 9.88 12.01
N GLY A 24 -2.10 9.69 12.24
CA GLY A 24 -2.83 10.18 13.43
C GLY A 24 -3.14 9.11 14.46
N GLY A 25 -2.57 7.92 14.31
CA GLY A 25 -2.77 6.81 15.23
C GLY A 25 -3.97 5.92 14.88
N ILE A 26 -4.14 4.89 15.69
CA ILE A 26 -5.22 3.90 15.54
C ILE A 26 -6.53 4.40 16.17
N VAL A 27 -7.65 3.89 15.68
CA VAL A 27 -8.94 4.07 16.34
C VAL A 27 -9.12 2.97 17.38
N ALA A 28 -9.39 3.36 18.62
CA ALA A 28 -9.60 2.42 19.73
C ALA A 28 -10.76 1.46 19.44
N GLY A 29 -10.57 0.17 19.75
CA GLY A 29 -11.59 -0.86 19.57
C GLY A 29 -11.67 -1.50 18.19
N GLU A 30 -10.95 -0.99 17.19
CA GLU A 30 -10.94 -1.58 15.84
C GLU A 30 -9.93 -2.74 15.68
N GLY A 31 -9.00 -2.91 16.62
CA GLY A 31 -8.02 -4.00 16.61
C GLY A 31 -6.94 -3.86 15.55
N PHE A 32 -6.61 -2.63 15.14
CA PHE A 32 -5.48 -2.34 14.26
C PHE A 32 -4.21 -2.06 15.06
N ILE A 33 -3.06 -2.14 14.37
CA ILE A 33 -1.75 -1.72 14.88
C ILE A 33 -1.24 -0.53 14.06
N THR A 34 -0.33 0.24 14.64
CA THR A 34 0.27 1.40 13.97
C THR A 34 1.27 0.97 12.88
N PHE A 35 1.57 1.87 11.97
CA PHE A 35 2.65 1.68 10.98
C PHE A 35 4.01 1.50 11.69
N ALA A 36 4.25 2.20 12.79
CA ALA A 36 5.46 2.01 13.60
C ALA A 36 5.62 0.57 14.08
N THR A 37 4.53 -0.03 14.57
CA THR A 37 4.53 -1.42 15.07
C THR A 37 4.59 -2.46 13.95
N GLY A 38 3.78 -2.28 12.91
CA GLY A 38 3.64 -3.30 11.87
C GLY A 38 4.66 -3.22 10.75
N ILE A 39 5.14 -2.04 10.42
CA ILE A 39 6.05 -1.81 9.29
C ILE A 39 7.45 -1.41 9.80
N GLY A 40 7.52 -0.52 10.78
CA GLY A 40 8.78 -0.07 11.37
C GLY A 40 9.36 1.17 10.70
N ASN A 41 10.14 1.91 11.48
CA ASN A 41 10.72 3.18 11.09
C ASN A 41 11.60 3.07 9.84
N SER A 42 11.52 4.07 8.97
CA SER A 42 12.31 4.21 7.74
C SER A 42 12.10 3.10 6.70
N ASN A 43 11.16 2.21 6.90
CA ASN A 43 10.81 1.17 5.92
C ASN A 43 9.80 1.69 4.89
N THR A 44 9.72 0.98 3.77
CA THR A 44 8.69 1.17 2.76
C THR A 44 7.58 0.14 2.95
N THR A 45 6.38 0.47 2.50
CA THR A 45 5.24 -0.45 2.49
C THR A 45 4.31 -0.13 1.33
N TYR A 46 3.47 -1.08 0.95
CA TYR A 46 2.30 -0.76 0.14
C TYR A 46 1.23 -0.16 1.03
N TYR A 47 0.59 0.89 0.55
CA TYR A 47 -0.48 1.57 1.27
C TYR A 47 -1.72 1.77 0.40
N ALA A 48 -2.84 1.92 1.04
CA ALA A 48 -4.04 2.53 0.48
C ALA A 48 -4.49 3.69 1.37
N ILE A 49 -5.02 4.73 0.76
CA ILE A 49 -5.68 5.86 1.41
C ILE A 49 -7.10 5.92 0.89
N HIS A 50 -8.06 6.09 1.79
CA HIS A 50 -9.45 6.39 1.46
C HIS A 50 -9.95 7.55 2.31
N ASN A 51 -10.44 8.62 1.69
CA ASN A 51 -11.07 9.73 2.39
C ASN A 51 -12.52 9.35 2.70
N GLN A 52 -12.82 9.16 4.00
CA GLN A 52 -14.13 8.67 4.44
C GLN A 52 -15.27 9.55 3.92
N GLY A 53 -16.34 8.91 3.43
CA GLY A 53 -17.51 9.59 2.90
C GLY A 53 -17.32 10.26 1.54
N THR A 54 -16.21 10.04 0.87
CA THR A 54 -15.90 10.56 -0.47
C THR A 54 -15.51 9.45 -1.43
N ALA A 55 -15.32 9.78 -2.71
CA ALA A 55 -14.79 8.88 -3.72
C ALA A 55 -13.25 8.96 -3.85
N GLU A 56 -12.58 9.75 -3.01
CA GLU A 56 -11.12 9.93 -3.06
C GLU A 56 -10.40 8.72 -2.47
N TRP A 57 -9.53 8.12 -3.27
CA TRP A 57 -8.66 7.02 -2.84
C TRP A 57 -7.35 7.01 -3.62
N GLU A 58 -6.35 6.38 -3.05
CA GLU A 58 -5.03 6.20 -3.66
C GLU A 58 -4.38 4.93 -3.14
N VAL A 59 -3.68 4.22 -3.99
CA VAL A 59 -2.80 3.09 -3.62
C VAL A 59 -1.40 3.31 -4.15
N GLY A 60 -0.41 2.90 -3.38
CA GLY A 60 0.98 3.11 -3.76
C GLY A 60 2.01 2.42 -2.89
N VAL A 61 3.25 2.81 -3.12
CA VAL A 61 4.39 2.52 -2.24
C VAL A 61 4.69 3.77 -1.44
N GLY A 62 4.67 3.65 -0.14
CA GLY A 62 5.00 4.73 0.79
C GLY A 62 6.28 4.46 1.57
N THR A 63 6.92 5.51 2.03
CA THR A 63 8.12 5.45 2.86
C THR A 63 7.84 6.12 4.18
N LEU A 64 8.03 5.39 5.28
CA LEU A 64 7.91 5.95 6.62
C LEU A 64 9.15 6.77 6.97
N ASP A 65 8.95 7.85 7.70
CA ASP A 65 10.07 8.60 8.27
C ASP A 65 10.75 7.84 9.44
N GLY A 66 11.79 8.42 10.01
CA GLY A 66 12.56 7.79 11.10
C GLY A 66 11.80 7.59 12.41
N THR A 67 10.57 8.10 12.52
CA THR A 67 9.69 7.94 13.68
C THR A 67 8.40 7.22 13.37
N SER A 68 8.15 6.93 12.07
CA SER A 68 6.88 6.42 11.55
C SER A 68 5.67 7.31 11.85
N ALA A 69 5.90 8.60 12.06
CA ALA A 69 4.84 9.60 12.22
C ALA A 69 4.30 10.09 10.87
N ASN A 70 5.07 9.91 9.79
CA ASN A 70 4.72 10.38 8.47
C ASN A 70 4.99 9.30 7.41
N LEU A 71 4.07 9.22 6.45
CA LEU A 71 4.16 8.34 5.27
C LEU A 71 4.32 9.19 4.01
N ALA A 72 5.50 9.19 3.43
CA ALA A 72 5.73 9.81 2.12
C ALA A 72 5.06 8.97 1.02
N ARG A 73 4.37 9.61 0.10
CA ARG A 73 3.71 8.97 -1.06
C ARG A 73 4.74 8.79 -2.17
N THR A 74 5.64 7.81 -1.99
CA THR A 74 6.87 7.66 -2.81
C THR A 74 6.57 7.31 -4.25
N THR A 75 5.63 6.40 -4.47
CA THR A 75 5.21 5.99 -5.82
C THR A 75 3.71 5.68 -5.78
N VAL A 76 2.91 6.49 -6.43
CA VAL A 76 1.48 6.21 -6.62
C VAL A 76 1.33 5.18 -7.72
N LEU A 77 0.57 4.11 -7.45
CA LEU A 77 0.30 3.04 -8.41
C LEU A 77 -1.03 3.22 -9.13
N ASP A 78 -2.04 3.73 -8.43
CA ASP A 78 -3.37 4.02 -8.95
C ASP A 78 -4.12 4.95 -8.00
N ASN A 79 -5.12 5.66 -8.49
CA ASN A 79 -5.91 6.58 -7.68
C ASN A 79 -7.29 6.88 -8.31
N SER A 80 -8.13 7.59 -7.56
CA SER A 80 -9.48 7.98 -8.00
C SER A 80 -9.53 8.91 -9.21
N ASP A 81 -8.42 9.58 -9.56
CA ASP A 81 -8.31 10.44 -10.74
C ASP A 81 -7.87 9.67 -12.00
N GLY A 82 -7.66 8.35 -11.88
CA GLY A 82 -7.26 7.48 -12.99
C GLY A 82 -5.83 7.73 -13.48
N ASN A 83 -4.94 8.13 -12.60
CA ASN A 83 -3.53 8.40 -12.94
C ASN A 83 -2.58 7.93 -11.80
N THR A 84 -1.30 8.20 -11.94
CA THR A 84 -0.25 7.80 -10.99
C THR A 84 0.42 8.99 -10.30
N SER A 85 -0.25 10.14 -10.26
CA SER A 85 0.19 11.30 -9.48
C SER A 85 -0.52 11.31 -8.12
N PRO A 86 0.09 11.86 -7.06
CA PRO A 86 -0.60 12.00 -5.78
C PRO A 86 -1.88 12.83 -5.94
N ILE A 87 -3.02 12.28 -5.50
CA ILE A 87 -4.28 13.03 -5.54
C ILE A 87 -4.27 14.17 -4.53
N THR A 88 -5.03 15.22 -4.82
CA THR A 88 -5.29 16.31 -3.88
C THR A 88 -6.38 15.88 -2.90
N LEU A 89 -5.97 15.39 -1.74
CA LEU A 89 -6.90 14.97 -0.69
C LEU A 89 -7.65 16.19 -0.12
N SER A 90 -8.96 16.10 -0.09
CA SER A 90 -9.81 17.12 0.53
C SER A 90 -9.89 16.98 2.06
N ALA A 91 -10.56 17.89 2.74
CA ALA A 91 -10.77 17.82 4.18
C ALA A 91 -11.54 16.54 4.57
N GLY A 92 -11.34 16.06 5.78
CA GLY A 92 -12.00 14.87 6.33
C GLY A 92 -11.00 13.86 6.89
N THR A 93 -11.53 12.83 7.51
CA THR A 93 -10.74 11.72 8.05
C THR A 93 -10.43 10.73 6.95
N LYS A 94 -9.16 10.37 6.80
CA LYS A 94 -8.69 9.32 5.88
C LYS A 94 -8.35 8.07 6.66
N ASP A 95 -8.72 6.93 6.11
CA ASP A 95 -8.15 5.65 6.48
C ASP A 95 -6.87 5.45 5.68
N VAL A 96 -5.77 5.17 6.36
CA VAL A 96 -4.46 4.86 5.76
C VAL A 96 -4.07 3.48 6.24
N PHE A 97 -3.90 2.53 5.33
CA PHE A 97 -3.66 1.14 5.73
C PHE A 97 -2.69 0.42 4.79
N CYS A 98 -2.01 -0.59 5.35
CA CYS A 98 -1.17 -1.49 4.58
C CYS A 98 -2.05 -2.49 3.82
N THR A 99 -1.83 -2.63 2.52
CA THR A 99 -2.52 -3.61 1.68
C THR A 99 -1.64 -3.97 0.49
N LEU A 100 -1.75 -5.21 0.01
CA LEU A 100 -1.07 -5.63 -1.21
C LEU A 100 -1.89 -5.16 -2.43
N PRO A 101 -1.37 -4.22 -3.25
CA PRO A 101 -2.07 -3.78 -4.45
C PRO A 101 -2.24 -4.91 -5.46
N ALA A 102 -3.37 -4.91 -6.18
CA ALA A 102 -3.66 -5.94 -7.19
C ALA A 102 -2.55 -6.07 -8.25
N SER A 103 -1.97 -4.94 -8.67
CA SER A 103 -0.86 -4.91 -9.64
C SER A 103 0.45 -5.52 -9.13
N LYS A 104 0.55 -5.81 -7.83
CA LYS A 104 1.71 -6.43 -7.18
C LYS A 104 1.43 -7.84 -6.68
N ALA A 105 0.18 -8.29 -6.77
CA ALA A 105 -0.22 -9.62 -6.30
C ALA A 105 0.15 -10.70 -7.32
N ILE A 106 0.49 -11.88 -6.79
CA ILE A 106 0.56 -13.13 -7.54
C ILE A 106 -0.67 -13.94 -7.15
N TYR A 107 -1.47 -14.34 -8.13
CA TYR A 107 -2.70 -15.08 -7.89
C TYR A 107 -2.98 -16.07 -9.02
N LEU A 108 -3.89 -17.00 -8.80
CA LEU A 108 -4.35 -17.95 -9.81
C LEU A 108 -5.53 -17.34 -10.58
N ASP A 109 -5.51 -17.48 -11.91
CA ASP A 109 -6.65 -17.10 -12.73
C ASP A 109 -7.80 -18.13 -12.62
N ALA A 110 -8.90 -17.85 -13.28
CA ALA A 110 -10.08 -18.73 -13.31
C ALA A 110 -10.01 -19.83 -14.36
N SER A 111 -8.89 -20.03 -15.04
CA SER A 111 -8.76 -21.07 -16.07
C SER A 111 -8.72 -22.47 -15.45
N THR A 112 -8.91 -23.50 -16.30
CA THR A 112 -8.88 -24.90 -15.87
C THR A 112 -7.89 -25.66 -16.72
N PRO A 113 -6.69 -26.07 -16.18
CA PRO A 113 -6.22 -25.79 -14.81
C PRO A 113 -5.86 -24.30 -14.55
N PRO A 114 -5.91 -23.83 -13.29
CA PRO A 114 -5.58 -22.45 -12.97
C PRO A 114 -4.12 -22.09 -13.32
N VAL A 115 -3.93 -20.88 -13.84
CA VAL A 115 -2.59 -20.36 -14.22
C VAL A 115 -2.21 -19.22 -13.29
N PRO A 116 -0.96 -19.19 -12.75
CA PRO A 116 -0.48 -18.09 -11.94
C PRO A 116 -0.37 -16.79 -12.75
N ILE A 117 -0.98 -15.73 -12.24
CA ILE A 117 -0.85 -14.36 -12.76
C ILE A 117 0.16 -13.59 -11.88
N GLY A 118 1.04 -12.83 -12.51
CA GLY A 118 2.06 -12.04 -11.81
C GLY A 118 3.34 -12.81 -11.49
N ALA A 119 3.36 -14.13 -11.64
CA ALA A 119 4.56 -14.95 -11.50
C ALA A 119 5.26 -15.17 -12.85
N ALA A 120 6.53 -15.54 -12.81
CA ALA A 120 7.24 -15.99 -14.02
C ALA A 120 6.54 -17.25 -14.58
N SER A 121 6.45 -17.34 -15.93
CA SER A 121 5.92 -18.54 -16.56
C SER A 121 6.80 -19.76 -16.24
N ALA A 122 6.21 -20.95 -16.26
CA ALA A 122 6.94 -22.18 -16.01
C ALA A 122 8.13 -22.35 -16.97
N GLY A 123 8.01 -21.95 -18.23
CA GLY A 123 9.11 -21.98 -19.20
C GLY A 123 10.25 -21.04 -18.85
N PHE A 124 9.94 -19.83 -18.36
CA PHE A 124 10.95 -18.89 -17.89
C PHE A 124 11.66 -19.41 -16.62
N ALA A 125 10.88 -19.93 -15.67
CA ALA A 125 11.45 -20.50 -14.44
C ALA A 125 12.36 -21.68 -14.72
N LEU A 126 12.00 -22.56 -15.67
CA LEU A 126 12.84 -23.68 -16.08
C LEU A 126 14.12 -23.20 -16.80
N ALA A 127 14.02 -22.20 -17.67
CA ALA A 127 15.19 -21.62 -18.35
C ALA A 127 16.19 -21.01 -17.36
N MET A 128 15.70 -20.31 -16.33
CA MET A 128 16.55 -19.77 -15.27
C MET A 128 17.22 -20.88 -14.44
N ALA A 129 16.50 -21.95 -14.11
CA ALA A 129 17.05 -23.09 -13.38
C ALA A 129 18.15 -23.82 -14.17
N VAL A 130 17.99 -23.95 -15.49
CA VAL A 130 18.99 -24.61 -16.36
C VAL A 130 20.20 -23.71 -16.57
N ALA A 131 20.04 -22.37 -16.57
CA ALA A 131 21.14 -21.41 -16.72
C ALA A 131 22.04 -21.30 -15.48
N LEU A 132 21.60 -21.75 -14.34
CA LEU A 132 22.33 -21.73 -13.08
C LEU A 132 23.15 -23.02 -12.92
#